data_e20bc9114381be030f8255c7e5707fd3
#
_entry.id   e20bc9114381be030f8255c7e5707fd3
#
_cell.length_a   1.000
_cell.length_b   1.000
_cell.length_c   1.000
_cell.angle_alpha   90.00
_cell.angle_beta   90.00
_cell.angle_gamma   90.00
#
_symmetry.space_group_name_H-M   'P 1'
#
loop_
_entity.id
_entity.type
_entity.pdbx_description
1 polymer ?
#
loop_
_entity_poly.entity_id
_entity_poly.type
_entity_poly.pdbx_seq_one_letter_code
_entity_poly.pdbx_strand_id
1 'polypeptide(L)'
;MKVYLLLPEGRETPTGIPAMSRDALRRDLDLRTAVLGIAGRDDVIYDTLMEQLFTPLLEPELLRYRHETLRDVLAHPEETMRLYRICLEADHMREGRVNWLQNYDVSTTFQGAVNYLLNFSTLLRLLRSLAENYMPLFKSTGFLGLFRSLLEELTDEYLESIRRELEGQNLVDGVFFSAGLNEALETVDYVMHRREKPIKDLHIFKGQLYRLGKEANDDKDGSDITARQERAVNRVANALAQSAEYLAAFFDLLRKELAFYIGGLRFTQKMQELGMPWCIPVLTAADSDSRRWEELYDVSLAFRNKAAVVGNTLTAEHKRLYVVTGANQGGKTTFLRSFGQAQLMAQCGLPVGAKAYTAPYRRAVFTHFRQEEDRFLKSGKLDKELEWMSRIADQVRCRDLVLFNESFASTNEREGSEIGREITEALVESGVEVVSVSHLHMFAASFRGQEGVQYLRAERLESGQRTFRLFPGEPEDTAYGEDIYRRIFEGQ
;
A
#
# COMPACT_ATOMS: atom_id res chain seq x y z
N MET A 1 9.50 -9.26 -18.20
CA MET A 1 8.42 -8.26 -18.02
C MET A 1 8.63 -7.49 -16.71
N LYS A 2 8.54 -6.18 -16.75
CA LYS A 2 8.70 -5.29 -15.58
C LYS A 2 7.45 -4.42 -15.42
N VAL A 3 7.14 -4.04 -14.21
CA VAL A 3 5.99 -3.18 -13.90
C VAL A 3 6.49 -1.91 -13.25
N TYR A 4 6.05 -0.77 -13.74
CA TYR A 4 6.48 0.56 -13.31
C TYR A 4 5.27 1.52 -13.26
N LEU A 5 4.23 1.16 -12.49
CA LEU A 5 3.05 2.02 -12.32
C LEU A 5 3.21 2.99 -11.15
N LEU A 6 3.87 2.54 -10.06
CA LEU A 6 4.09 3.37 -8.86
C LEU A 6 5.29 4.29 -8.99
N LEU A 7 6.34 3.86 -9.68
CA LEU A 7 7.57 4.63 -9.89
C LEU A 7 8.08 4.42 -11.31
N PRO A 8 8.66 5.44 -11.97
CA PRO A 8 9.31 5.29 -13.26
C PRO A 8 10.48 4.30 -13.22
N GLU A 9 10.80 3.69 -14.35
CA GLU A 9 11.96 2.80 -14.47
C GLU A 9 13.25 3.49 -14.03
N GLY A 10 14.09 2.75 -13.28
CA GLY A 10 15.38 3.24 -12.79
C GLY A 10 15.29 4.14 -11.55
N ARG A 11 14.10 4.38 -11.01
CA ARG A 11 13.94 5.12 -9.75
C ARG A 11 13.91 4.15 -8.56
N GLU A 12 14.65 4.52 -7.52
CA GLU A 12 14.65 3.79 -6.25
C GLU A 12 13.40 4.11 -5.44
N THR A 13 12.97 3.15 -4.61
CA THR A 13 11.87 3.37 -3.66
C THR A 13 12.26 4.46 -2.66
N PRO A 14 11.44 5.52 -2.51
CA PRO A 14 11.74 6.60 -1.57
C PRO A 14 11.90 6.09 -0.14
N THR A 15 12.72 6.80 0.65
CA THR A 15 12.89 6.51 2.07
C THR A 15 11.58 6.70 2.81
N GLY A 16 11.12 5.65 3.48
CA GLY A 16 9.88 5.70 4.26
C GLY A 16 10.02 6.48 5.56
N ILE A 17 8.88 6.79 6.18
CA ILE A 17 8.80 7.34 7.54
C ILE A 17 9.50 6.37 8.51
N PRO A 18 10.22 6.88 9.52
CA PRO A 18 10.91 6.05 10.51
C PRO A 18 10.00 4.98 11.14
N ALA A 19 10.49 3.75 11.25
CA ALA A 19 9.70 2.60 11.69
C ALA A 19 9.03 2.82 13.05
N MET A 20 9.73 3.45 14.00
CA MET A 20 9.19 3.74 15.33
C MET A 20 7.93 4.64 15.30
N SER A 21 7.82 5.51 14.29
CA SER A 21 6.68 6.43 14.18
C SER A 21 5.47 5.79 13.49
N ARG A 22 5.65 4.70 12.74
CA ARG A 22 4.55 4.09 11.94
C ARG A 22 3.42 3.57 12.80
N ASP A 23 3.71 2.93 13.93
CA ASP A 23 2.69 2.40 14.84
C ASP A 23 1.94 3.51 15.57
N ALA A 24 2.66 4.58 15.97
CA ALA A 24 2.03 5.77 16.53
C ALA A 24 1.10 6.43 15.50
N LEU A 25 1.56 6.69 14.29
CA LEU A 25 0.75 7.25 13.21
C LEU A 25 -0.47 6.39 12.88
N ARG A 26 -0.29 5.06 12.80
CA ARG A 26 -1.39 4.12 12.53
C ARG A 26 -2.49 4.22 13.57
N ARG A 27 -2.12 4.29 14.85
CA ARG A 27 -3.03 4.40 15.99
C ARG A 27 -3.64 5.80 16.09
N ASP A 28 -2.82 6.83 16.14
CA ASP A 28 -3.20 8.20 16.47
C ASP A 28 -4.05 8.84 15.38
N LEU A 29 -3.73 8.55 14.12
CA LEU A 29 -4.49 9.00 12.96
C LEU A 29 -5.60 8.02 12.51
N ASP A 30 -5.81 6.94 13.24
CA ASP A 30 -6.80 5.89 12.91
C ASP A 30 -6.71 5.40 11.46
N LEU A 31 -5.47 5.25 10.96
CA LEU A 31 -5.22 4.85 9.57
C LEU A 31 -5.78 3.46 9.25
N ARG A 32 -5.84 2.58 10.27
CA ARG A 32 -6.43 1.25 10.10
C ARG A 32 -7.89 1.33 9.65
N THR A 33 -8.70 2.16 10.30
CA THR A 33 -10.11 2.34 9.94
C THR A 33 -10.25 2.95 8.55
N ALA A 34 -9.45 3.98 8.22
CA ALA A 34 -9.45 4.61 6.92
C ALA A 34 -9.10 3.61 5.81
N VAL A 35 -7.99 2.88 5.95
CA VAL A 35 -7.51 1.93 4.94
C VAL A 35 -8.42 0.71 4.81
N LEU A 36 -8.93 0.14 5.92
CA LEU A 36 -9.94 -0.93 5.87
C LEU A 36 -11.24 -0.47 5.19
N GLY A 37 -11.64 0.78 5.45
CA GLY A 37 -12.78 1.39 4.76
C GLY A 37 -12.59 1.41 3.25
N ILE A 38 -11.38 1.67 2.75
CA ILE A 38 -11.02 1.68 1.33
C ILE A 38 -10.88 0.26 0.78
N ALA A 39 -10.06 -0.56 1.42
CA ALA A 39 -9.69 -1.90 0.94
C ALA A 39 -10.84 -2.92 1.01
N GLY A 40 -11.73 -2.78 2.00
CA GLY A 40 -12.76 -3.77 2.25
C GLY A 40 -12.17 -5.09 2.74
N ARG A 41 -12.30 -6.15 1.92
CA ARG A 41 -11.78 -7.50 2.22
C ARG A 41 -10.53 -7.86 1.41
N ASP A 42 -9.92 -6.90 0.73
CA ASP A 42 -8.76 -7.12 -0.13
C ASP A 42 -7.48 -6.78 0.64
N ASP A 43 -6.81 -7.81 1.15
CA ASP A 43 -5.62 -7.65 1.99
C ASP A 43 -4.44 -7.03 1.21
N VAL A 44 -4.32 -7.30 -0.10
CA VAL A 44 -3.24 -6.72 -0.92
C VAL A 44 -3.44 -5.21 -1.08
N ILE A 45 -4.69 -4.75 -1.26
CA ILE A 45 -4.99 -3.31 -1.26
C ILE A 45 -4.69 -2.72 0.11
N TYR A 46 -5.08 -3.37 1.20
CA TYR A 46 -4.81 -2.91 2.55
C TYR A 46 -3.31 -2.73 2.81
N ASP A 47 -2.53 -3.78 2.57
CA ASP A 47 -1.08 -3.79 2.83
C ASP A 47 -0.35 -2.77 1.94
N THR A 48 -0.73 -2.70 0.65
CA THR A 48 -0.14 -1.75 -0.28
C THR A 48 -0.42 -0.30 0.13
N LEU A 49 -1.66 0.03 0.48
CA LEU A 49 -2.00 1.38 0.92
C LEU A 49 -1.28 1.75 2.22
N MET A 50 -1.22 0.83 3.19
CA MET A 50 -0.50 1.06 4.44
C MET A 50 1.01 1.28 4.21
N GLU A 51 1.63 0.53 3.32
CA GLU A 51 3.03 0.71 2.95
C GLU A 51 3.26 2.07 2.27
N GLN A 52 2.41 2.43 1.31
CA GLN A 52 2.56 3.67 0.55
C GLN A 52 2.28 4.92 1.39
N LEU A 53 1.34 4.90 2.35
CA LEU A 53 1.12 6.00 3.29
C LEU A 53 2.36 6.34 4.12
N PHE A 54 3.22 5.34 4.37
CA PHE A 54 4.49 5.55 5.09
C PHE A 54 5.69 5.78 4.16
N THR A 55 5.46 5.93 2.86
CA THR A 55 6.50 6.16 1.86
C THR A 55 6.21 7.48 1.10
N PRO A 56 6.50 8.64 1.72
CA PRO A 56 6.19 9.93 1.13
C PRO A 56 7.05 10.18 -0.13
N LEU A 57 6.42 10.66 -1.18
CA LEU A 57 7.11 11.16 -2.37
C LEU A 57 7.51 12.62 -2.10
N LEU A 58 8.80 12.91 -2.14
CA LEU A 58 9.34 14.25 -1.91
C LEU A 58 9.71 14.96 -3.22
N GLU A 59 9.77 14.23 -4.32
CA GLU A 59 10.06 14.76 -5.65
C GLU A 59 8.74 15.04 -6.39
N PRO A 60 8.52 16.28 -6.86
CA PRO A 60 7.29 16.66 -7.57
C PRO A 60 7.02 15.84 -8.83
N GLU A 61 8.07 15.37 -9.49
CA GLU A 61 7.99 14.54 -10.71
C GLU A 61 7.39 13.17 -10.43
N LEU A 62 7.78 12.53 -9.30
CA LEU A 62 7.25 11.23 -8.90
C LEU A 62 5.77 11.32 -8.53
N LEU A 63 5.39 12.40 -7.83
CA LEU A 63 4.01 12.64 -7.50
C LEU A 63 3.16 12.90 -8.76
N ARG A 64 3.67 13.68 -9.70
CA ARG A 64 3.02 13.91 -10.99
C ARG A 64 2.79 12.62 -11.74
N TYR A 65 3.81 11.77 -11.82
CA TYR A 65 3.75 10.45 -12.44
C TYR A 65 2.62 9.59 -11.85
N ARG A 66 2.52 9.51 -10.51
CA ARG A 66 1.41 8.80 -9.84
C ARG A 66 0.05 9.42 -10.12
N HIS A 67 -0.04 10.74 -10.08
CA HIS A 67 -1.31 11.42 -10.36
C HIS A 67 -1.77 11.26 -11.80
N GLU A 68 -0.85 11.20 -12.79
CA GLU A 68 -1.20 10.90 -14.17
C GLU A 68 -1.76 9.48 -14.31
N THR A 69 -1.10 8.50 -13.70
CA THR A 69 -1.57 7.11 -13.66
C THR A 69 -2.91 6.98 -12.94
N LEU A 70 -3.09 7.69 -11.82
CA LEU A 70 -4.37 7.71 -11.10
C LEU A 70 -5.50 8.33 -11.93
N ARG A 71 -5.23 9.41 -12.69
CA ARG A 71 -6.24 10.01 -13.58
C ARG A 71 -6.70 9.05 -14.65
N ASP A 72 -5.82 8.24 -15.22
CA ASP A 72 -6.20 7.18 -16.16
C ASP A 72 -7.13 6.16 -15.51
N VAL A 73 -6.80 5.72 -14.29
CA VAL A 73 -7.62 4.76 -13.53
C VAL A 73 -9.00 5.33 -13.21
N LEU A 74 -9.09 6.59 -12.85
CA LEU A 74 -10.36 7.27 -12.58
C LEU A 74 -11.19 7.47 -13.86
N ALA A 75 -10.54 7.65 -15.02
CA ALA A 75 -11.18 7.78 -16.32
C ALA A 75 -11.64 6.42 -16.90
N HIS A 76 -10.90 5.33 -16.59
CA HIS A 76 -11.10 3.98 -17.13
C HIS A 76 -11.19 2.93 -16.01
N PRO A 77 -12.20 3.03 -15.12
CA PRO A 77 -12.29 2.18 -13.93
C PRO A 77 -12.54 0.71 -14.27
N GLU A 78 -13.37 0.41 -15.28
CA GLU A 78 -13.70 -0.97 -15.66
C GLU A 78 -12.51 -1.68 -16.29
N GLU A 79 -11.79 -1.01 -17.16
CA GLU A 79 -10.58 -1.51 -17.82
C GLU A 79 -9.50 -1.82 -16.78
N THR A 80 -9.27 -0.91 -15.84
CA THR A 80 -8.31 -1.12 -14.76
C THR A 80 -8.73 -2.28 -13.86
N MET A 81 -10.01 -2.39 -13.53
CA MET A 81 -10.53 -3.51 -12.76
C MET A 81 -10.38 -4.86 -13.50
N ARG A 82 -10.44 -4.88 -14.83
CA ARG A 82 -10.18 -6.10 -15.61
C ARG A 82 -8.73 -6.54 -15.50
N LEU A 83 -7.78 -5.59 -15.61
CA LEU A 83 -6.36 -5.90 -15.39
C LEU A 83 -6.12 -6.47 -13.99
N TYR A 84 -6.74 -5.88 -12.97
CA TYR A 84 -6.62 -6.35 -11.59
C TYR A 84 -7.20 -7.76 -11.40
N ARG A 85 -8.33 -8.07 -12.03
CA ARG A 85 -8.96 -9.42 -11.97
C ARG A 85 -8.06 -10.50 -12.56
N ILE A 86 -7.33 -10.23 -13.64
CA ILE A 86 -6.35 -11.19 -14.18
C ILE A 86 -5.29 -11.51 -13.13
N CYS A 87 -4.82 -10.52 -12.38
CA CYS A 87 -3.87 -10.76 -11.30
C CYS A 87 -4.47 -11.60 -10.16
N LEU A 88 -5.76 -11.42 -9.84
CA LEU A 88 -6.47 -12.26 -8.87
C LEU A 88 -6.61 -13.71 -9.36
N GLU A 89 -6.91 -13.92 -10.64
CA GLU A 89 -6.95 -15.27 -11.23
C GLU A 89 -5.58 -15.95 -11.17
N ALA A 90 -4.50 -15.22 -11.44
CA ALA A 90 -3.14 -15.72 -11.31
C ALA A 90 -2.82 -16.16 -9.86
N ASP A 91 -3.28 -15.40 -8.87
CA ASP A 91 -3.08 -15.72 -7.45
C ASP A 91 -3.89 -16.96 -7.02
N HIS A 92 -5.14 -17.08 -7.43
CA HIS A 92 -5.96 -18.28 -7.17
C HIS A 92 -5.33 -19.55 -7.77
N MET A 93 -4.73 -19.45 -8.96
CA MET A 93 -3.98 -20.57 -9.55
C MET A 93 -2.77 -20.96 -8.68
N ARG A 94 -2.16 -20.00 -7.99
CA ARG A 94 -1.04 -20.26 -7.06
C ARG A 94 -1.48 -20.96 -5.77
N GLU A 95 -2.64 -20.63 -5.23
CA GLU A 95 -3.16 -21.29 -4.01
C GLU A 95 -3.36 -22.80 -4.23
N GLY A 96 -3.79 -23.21 -5.42
CA GLY A 96 -3.87 -24.63 -5.82
C GLY A 96 -2.49 -25.34 -5.90
N ARG A 97 -1.38 -24.59 -5.93
CA ARG A 97 0.00 -25.05 -6.08
C ARG A 97 0.58 -25.69 -4.82
N VAL A 98 0.17 -25.27 -3.64
CA VAL A 98 0.76 -25.71 -2.36
C VAL A 98 0.73 -27.25 -2.23
N ASN A 99 -0.26 -27.90 -2.82
CA ASN A 99 -0.45 -29.34 -2.74
C ASN A 99 0.53 -30.19 -3.60
N TRP A 100 1.06 -29.66 -4.73
CA TRP A 100 1.97 -30.46 -5.58
C TRP A 100 3.45 -30.19 -5.29
N LEU A 101 3.83 -29.01 -4.78
CA LEU A 101 5.19 -28.74 -4.30
C LEU A 101 5.55 -29.50 -3.01
N GLN A 102 4.54 -29.90 -2.23
CA GLN A 102 4.73 -30.69 -1.01
C GLN A 102 4.87 -32.21 -1.29
N ASN A 103 4.49 -32.66 -2.48
CA ASN A 103 4.70 -34.03 -2.91
C ASN A 103 6.11 -34.18 -3.50
N TYR A 104 6.94 -35.00 -2.87
CA TYR A 104 8.35 -35.24 -3.25
C TYR A 104 8.52 -36.06 -4.57
N ASP A 105 7.43 -36.29 -5.32
CA ASP A 105 7.52 -37.01 -6.60
C ASP A 105 7.83 -36.03 -7.76
N VAL A 106 8.95 -36.28 -8.43
CA VAL A 106 9.47 -35.44 -9.53
C VAL A 106 8.48 -35.39 -10.70
N SER A 107 7.77 -36.48 -10.99
CA SER A 107 6.77 -36.55 -12.07
C SER A 107 5.58 -35.64 -11.78
N THR A 108 5.08 -35.65 -10.55
CA THR A 108 3.98 -34.77 -10.10
C THR A 108 4.39 -33.29 -10.11
N THR A 109 5.62 -33.01 -9.69
CA THR A 109 6.18 -31.64 -9.72
C THR A 109 6.30 -31.12 -11.16
N PHE A 110 6.79 -31.94 -12.08
CA PHE A 110 6.93 -31.61 -13.48
C PHE A 110 5.55 -31.33 -14.12
N GLN A 111 4.60 -32.26 -13.98
CA GLN A 111 3.25 -32.11 -14.56
C GLN A 111 2.52 -30.90 -13.96
N GLY A 112 2.69 -30.67 -12.67
CA GLY A 112 2.17 -29.49 -11.98
C GLY A 112 2.74 -28.20 -12.57
N ALA A 113 4.05 -28.12 -12.81
CA ALA A 113 4.70 -26.96 -13.41
C ALA A 113 4.25 -26.72 -14.85
N VAL A 114 4.11 -27.76 -15.67
CA VAL A 114 3.62 -27.67 -17.05
C VAL A 114 2.19 -27.11 -17.08
N ASN A 115 1.28 -27.69 -16.29
CA ASN A 115 -0.10 -27.24 -16.23
C ASN A 115 -0.20 -25.78 -15.73
N TYR A 116 0.61 -25.43 -14.76
CA TYR A 116 0.67 -24.06 -14.24
C TYR A 116 1.14 -23.07 -15.30
N LEU A 117 2.20 -23.37 -16.04
CA LEU A 117 2.70 -22.54 -17.12
C LEU A 117 1.70 -22.43 -18.29
N LEU A 118 0.98 -23.49 -18.63
CA LEU A 118 -0.09 -23.45 -19.62
C LEU A 118 -1.20 -22.49 -19.21
N ASN A 119 -1.64 -22.54 -17.97
CA ASN A 119 -2.63 -21.63 -17.43
C ASN A 119 -2.13 -20.16 -17.47
N PHE A 120 -0.89 -19.91 -17.03
CA PHE A 120 -0.28 -18.59 -17.13
C PHE A 120 -0.17 -18.09 -18.58
N SER A 121 0.15 -18.96 -19.54
CA SER A 121 0.22 -18.58 -20.94
C SER A 121 -1.13 -18.06 -21.45
N THR A 122 -2.22 -18.59 -20.93
CA THR A 122 -3.58 -18.11 -21.23
C THR A 122 -3.83 -16.73 -20.64
N LEU A 123 -3.43 -16.50 -19.37
CA LEU A 123 -3.54 -15.18 -18.74
C LEU A 123 -2.66 -14.13 -19.42
N LEU A 124 -1.44 -14.51 -19.86
CA LEU A 124 -0.55 -13.62 -20.59
C LEU A 124 -1.13 -13.21 -21.96
N ARG A 125 -1.77 -14.14 -22.68
CA ARG A 125 -2.50 -13.82 -23.92
C ARG A 125 -3.64 -12.85 -23.68
N LEU A 126 -4.42 -13.07 -22.62
CA LEU A 126 -5.50 -12.15 -22.24
C LEU A 126 -4.93 -10.78 -21.88
N LEU A 127 -3.87 -10.73 -21.08
CA LEU A 127 -3.23 -9.47 -20.68
C LEU A 127 -2.68 -8.71 -21.90
N ARG A 128 -2.03 -9.40 -22.86
CA ARG A 128 -1.60 -8.82 -24.14
C ARG A 128 -2.78 -8.23 -24.93
N SER A 129 -3.86 -9.01 -25.09
CA SER A 129 -5.05 -8.55 -25.81
C SER A 129 -5.68 -7.31 -25.16
N LEU A 130 -5.70 -7.25 -23.80
CA LEU A 130 -6.15 -6.06 -23.10
C LEU A 130 -5.21 -4.88 -23.31
N ALA A 131 -3.90 -5.10 -23.29
CA ALA A 131 -2.91 -4.05 -23.56
C ALA A 131 -3.08 -3.43 -24.95
N GLU A 132 -3.34 -4.26 -25.97
CA GLU A 132 -3.60 -3.83 -27.35
C GLU A 132 -4.85 -2.95 -27.46
N ASN A 133 -5.95 -3.39 -26.81
CA ASN A 133 -7.23 -2.68 -26.82
C ASN A 133 -7.23 -1.41 -25.94
N TYR A 134 -6.47 -1.38 -24.84
CA TYR A 134 -6.49 -0.30 -23.87
C TYR A 134 -5.43 0.77 -24.12
N MET A 135 -4.33 0.43 -24.82
CA MET A 135 -3.25 1.39 -25.11
C MET A 135 -3.76 2.70 -25.72
N PRO A 136 -4.76 2.75 -26.61
CA PRO A 136 -5.28 4.02 -27.15
C PRO A 136 -6.10 4.84 -26.14
N LEU A 137 -6.58 4.23 -25.06
CA LEU A 137 -7.45 4.87 -24.06
C LEU A 137 -6.64 5.58 -22.97
N PHE A 138 -5.50 4.97 -22.56
CA PHE A 138 -4.68 5.45 -21.47
C PHE A 138 -3.65 6.46 -21.97
N LYS A 139 -3.28 7.43 -21.12
CA LYS A 139 -2.39 8.55 -21.47
C LYS A 139 -1.16 8.62 -20.59
N SER A 140 -1.18 8.05 -19.38
CA SER A 140 -0.08 8.11 -18.43
C SER A 140 1.13 7.34 -18.93
N THR A 141 2.32 7.86 -18.63
CA THR A 141 3.59 7.20 -18.93
C THR A 141 3.66 5.80 -18.31
N GLY A 142 3.08 5.61 -17.13
CA GLY A 142 3.05 4.33 -16.42
C GLY A 142 2.30 3.25 -17.20
N PHE A 143 1.04 3.48 -17.57
CA PHE A 143 0.27 2.49 -18.34
C PHE A 143 0.79 2.30 -19.75
N LEU A 144 1.17 3.37 -20.43
CA LEU A 144 1.76 3.25 -21.78
C LEU A 144 3.07 2.44 -21.76
N GLY A 145 3.90 2.62 -20.74
CA GLY A 145 5.10 1.82 -20.51
C GLY A 145 4.80 0.35 -20.29
N LEU A 146 3.82 0.04 -19.42
CA LEU A 146 3.35 -1.32 -19.17
C LEU A 146 2.83 -1.99 -20.45
N PHE A 147 1.95 -1.33 -21.19
CA PHE A 147 1.35 -1.91 -22.40
C PHE A 147 2.38 -2.14 -23.50
N ARG A 148 3.33 -1.21 -23.71
CA ARG A 148 4.43 -1.43 -24.66
C ARG A 148 5.29 -2.63 -24.28
N SER A 149 5.73 -2.72 -23.02
CA SER A 149 6.50 -3.88 -22.55
C SER A 149 5.75 -5.20 -22.76
N LEU A 150 4.43 -5.24 -22.49
CA LEU A 150 3.60 -6.42 -22.72
C LEU A 150 3.51 -6.78 -24.21
N LEU A 151 3.34 -5.81 -25.09
CA LEU A 151 3.23 -6.06 -26.54
C LEU A 151 4.58 -6.45 -27.18
N GLU A 152 5.67 -5.88 -26.71
CA GLU A 152 7.02 -6.17 -27.18
C GLU A 152 7.55 -7.53 -26.70
N GLU A 153 7.32 -7.88 -25.44
CA GLU A 153 7.83 -9.12 -24.85
C GLU A 153 6.92 -10.32 -25.10
N LEU A 154 5.59 -10.14 -25.20
CA LEU A 154 4.61 -11.20 -25.38
C LEU A 154 4.11 -11.26 -26.85
N THR A 155 4.99 -11.50 -27.81
CA THR A 155 4.56 -11.65 -29.20
C THR A 155 3.72 -12.91 -29.40
N ASP A 156 2.85 -12.94 -30.42
CA ASP A 156 1.99 -14.10 -30.68
C ASP A 156 2.82 -15.33 -31.04
N GLU A 157 3.95 -15.16 -31.77
CA GLU A 157 4.88 -16.24 -32.07
C GLU A 157 5.51 -16.79 -30.79
N TYR A 158 5.89 -15.93 -29.85
CA TYR A 158 6.49 -16.34 -28.56
C TYR A 158 5.48 -17.11 -27.72
N LEU A 159 4.28 -16.60 -27.55
CA LEU A 159 3.21 -17.26 -26.78
C LEU A 159 2.79 -18.59 -27.40
N GLU A 160 2.74 -18.67 -28.72
CA GLU A 160 2.43 -19.93 -29.42
C GLU A 160 3.59 -20.94 -29.35
N SER A 161 4.83 -20.47 -29.36
CA SER A 161 6.00 -21.35 -29.19
C SER A 161 5.99 -21.98 -27.80
N ILE A 162 5.77 -21.18 -26.74
CA ILE A 162 5.66 -21.67 -25.35
C ILE A 162 4.55 -22.70 -25.25
N ARG A 163 3.38 -22.42 -25.78
CA ARG A 163 2.25 -23.34 -25.72
C ARG A 163 2.57 -24.68 -26.38
N ARG A 164 3.13 -24.65 -27.60
CA ARG A 164 3.52 -25.86 -28.32
C ARG A 164 4.57 -26.67 -27.58
N GLU A 165 5.55 -26.01 -26.98
CA GLU A 165 6.57 -26.67 -26.16
C GLU A 165 5.95 -27.36 -24.95
N LEU A 166 5.10 -26.65 -24.20
CA LEU A 166 4.45 -27.18 -22.99
C LEU A 166 3.44 -28.30 -23.30
N GLU A 167 2.63 -28.17 -24.35
CA GLU A 167 1.68 -29.22 -24.79
C GLU A 167 2.42 -30.49 -25.25
N GLY A 168 3.62 -30.33 -25.83
CA GLY A 168 4.48 -31.46 -26.21
C GLY A 168 5.13 -32.22 -25.05
N GLN A 169 5.06 -31.67 -23.84
CA GLN A 169 5.68 -32.20 -22.61
C GLN A 169 4.70 -33.05 -21.76
N ASN A 170 3.59 -33.50 -22.31
CA ASN A 170 2.60 -34.25 -21.54
C ASN A 170 3.14 -35.65 -21.19
N LEU A 171 3.46 -35.87 -19.92
CA LEU A 171 4.04 -37.14 -19.41
C LEU A 171 3.05 -38.31 -19.38
N VAL A 172 1.77 -38.08 -19.64
CA VAL A 172 0.73 -39.16 -19.63
C VAL A 172 1.08 -40.27 -20.61
N ASP A 173 1.79 -39.99 -21.69
CA ASP A 173 2.22 -40.94 -22.71
C ASP A 173 3.70 -41.39 -22.57
N GLY A 174 4.39 -40.97 -21.50
CA GLY A 174 5.82 -41.23 -21.29
C GLY A 174 6.75 -40.20 -21.92
N VAL A 175 8.00 -40.21 -21.50
CA VAL A 175 9.06 -39.30 -22.00
C VAL A 175 9.97 -40.08 -22.94
N PHE A 176 10.30 -39.49 -24.08
CA PHE A 176 11.17 -40.08 -25.09
C PHE A 176 12.60 -39.55 -24.90
N PHE A 177 13.54 -40.46 -24.55
CA PHE A 177 14.95 -40.09 -24.39
C PHE A 177 15.80 -40.88 -25.40
N SER A 178 16.86 -40.26 -25.88
CA SER A 178 18.03 -40.97 -26.37
C SER A 178 19.17 -40.88 -25.36
N ALA A 179 19.96 -41.89 -25.24
CA ALA A 179 21.16 -41.89 -24.42
C ALA A 179 22.31 -42.54 -25.20
N GLY A 180 23.52 -41.97 -25.10
CA GLY A 180 24.74 -42.59 -25.53
C GLY A 180 25.20 -43.66 -24.52
N LEU A 181 26.05 -44.59 -24.96
CA LEU A 181 26.75 -45.52 -24.07
C LEU A 181 28.23 -45.11 -24.01
N ASN A 182 28.82 -45.06 -22.82
CA ASN A 182 30.26 -44.90 -22.64
C ASN A 182 30.99 -46.23 -22.78
N GLU A 183 32.33 -46.23 -22.69
CA GLU A 183 33.16 -47.43 -22.81
C GLU A 183 32.87 -48.51 -21.73
N ALA A 184 32.24 -48.11 -20.61
CA ALA A 184 31.82 -49.01 -19.55
C ALA A 184 30.37 -49.48 -19.75
N LEU A 185 29.77 -49.28 -20.90
CA LEU A 185 28.36 -49.59 -21.23
C LEU A 185 27.33 -48.87 -20.33
N GLU A 186 27.73 -47.77 -19.68
CA GLU A 186 26.81 -46.93 -18.92
C GLU A 186 26.14 -45.93 -19.84
N THR A 187 24.86 -45.68 -19.61
CA THR A 187 24.12 -44.69 -20.38
C THR A 187 24.54 -43.28 -19.97
N VAL A 188 25.02 -42.48 -20.95
CA VAL A 188 25.47 -41.10 -20.83
C VAL A 188 24.76 -40.22 -21.85
N ASP A 189 24.87 -38.90 -21.73
CA ASP A 189 24.35 -37.94 -22.70
C ASP A 189 22.86 -38.07 -23.02
N TYR A 190 22.05 -38.10 -21.96
CA TYR A 190 20.59 -38.16 -22.10
C TYR A 190 20.06 -36.93 -22.80
N VAL A 191 19.38 -37.09 -23.95
CA VAL A 191 18.69 -36.06 -24.69
C VAL A 191 17.20 -36.37 -24.70
N MET A 192 16.40 -35.47 -24.20
CA MET A 192 14.95 -35.55 -24.26
C MET A 192 14.46 -35.10 -25.63
N HIS A 193 13.67 -35.94 -26.29
CA HIS A 193 13.16 -35.66 -27.63
C HIS A 193 11.68 -35.29 -27.58
N ARG A 194 11.32 -34.32 -28.40
CA ARG A 194 9.93 -33.96 -28.66
C ARG A 194 9.25 -35.09 -29.44
N ARG A 195 8.07 -35.46 -29.00
CA ARG A 195 7.25 -36.46 -29.72
C ARG A 195 6.50 -35.78 -30.85
N GLU A 196 6.85 -36.05 -32.10
CA GLU A 196 6.22 -35.44 -33.27
C GLU A 196 4.94 -36.14 -33.75
N LYS A 197 4.69 -37.42 -33.35
CA LYS A 197 3.49 -38.20 -33.75
C LYS A 197 3.14 -39.28 -32.73
N PRO A 198 1.84 -39.64 -32.58
CA PRO A 198 1.45 -40.81 -31.78
C PRO A 198 1.97 -42.10 -32.39
N ILE A 199 2.43 -43.05 -31.52
CA ILE A 199 3.10 -44.34 -31.88
C ILE A 199 2.22 -45.30 -32.70
N LYS A 200 1.09 -44.88 -33.23
CA LYS A 200 0.20 -45.81 -33.99
C LYS A 200 0.78 -46.29 -35.33
N ASP A 201 1.81 -45.62 -35.86
CA ASP A 201 2.33 -45.93 -37.21
C ASP A 201 3.81 -46.39 -37.28
N LEU A 202 4.43 -46.78 -36.19
CA LEU A 202 5.81 -47.29 -36.22
C LEU A 202 5.86 -48.83 -36.48
N HIS A 203 5.27 -49.26 -37.63
CA HIS A 203 5.46 -50.61 -38.15
C HIS A 203 6.77 -50.82 -38.95
N ILE A 204 7.72 -49.89 -38.94
CA ILE A 204 8.89 -49.91 -39.86
C ILE A 204 10.16 -50.44 -39.22
N PHE A 205 10.23 -50.62 -37.92
CA PHE A 205 11.39 -51.28 -37.30
C PHE A 205 10.99 -52.65 -36.73
N LYS A 206 11.48 -53.73 -37.37
CA LYS A 206 11.49 -55.07 -36.81
C LYS A 206 12.55 -55.22 -35.70
N GLY A 207 12.50 -54.31 -34.72
CA GLY A 207 13.24 -54.43 -33.48
C GLY A 207 12.23 -54.68 -32.34
N GLN A 208 12.54 -55.56 -31.41
CA GLN A 208 11.72 -55.74 -30.21
C GLN A 208 11.65 -54.45 -29.46
N LEU A 209 10.45 -53.83 -29.37
CA LEU A 209 10.21 -52.72 -28.47
C LEU A 209 10.14 -53.28 -27.07
N TYR A 210 11.17 -53.09 -26.28
CA TYR A 210 11.12 -53.35 -24.84
C TYR A 210 10.34 -52.24 -24.18
N ARG A 211 9.11 -52.51 -23.77
CA ARG A 211 8.41 -51.72 -22.78
C ARG A 211 8.99 -52.08 -21.41
N LEU A 212 9.84 -51.27 -20.86
CA LEU A 212 10.18 -51.29 -19.45
C LEU A 212 8.97 -50.80 -18.65
N GLY A 213 8.01 -51.70 -18.41
CA GLY A 213 6.92 -51.47 -17.47
C GLY A 213 7.42 -51.91 -16.07
N LYS A 214 6.99 -51.21 -15.06
CA LYS A 214 7.18 -51.62 -13.67
C LYS A 214 6.45 -52.95 -13.43
N GLU A 215 7.08 -54.08 -13.70
CA GLU A 215 6.66 -55.35 -13.15
C GLU A 215 7.23 -55.45 -11.73
N ALA A 216 6.36 -55.78 -10.80
CA ALA A 216 6.53 -55.62 -9.35
C ALA A 216 7.56 -56.56 -8.67
N ASN A 217 8.50 -57.19 -9.40
CA ASN A 217 9.35 -58.24 -8.83
C ASN A 217 10.85 -58.22 -9.17
N ASP A 218 11.44 -57.10 -9.66
CA ASP A 218 12.89 -57.02 -9.83
C ASP A 218 13.48 -55.82 -9.13
N ASP A 219 13.87 -55.99 -7.88
CA ASP A 219 14.20 -54.92 -6.92
C ASP A 219 15.60 -54.31 -7.09
N LYS A 220 16.42 -54.67 -8.07
CA LYS A 220 17.79 -54.13 -8.19
C LYS A 220 18.11 -53.35 -9.46
N ASP A 221 17.62 -53.72 -10.61
CA ASP A 221 17.93 -53.02 -11.88
C ASP A 221 16.92 -51.90 -12.20
N GLY A 222 15.70 -52.01 -11.71
CA GLY A 222 14.66 -50.99 -11.86
C GLY A 222 14.96 -49.67 -11.10
N SER A 223 15.68 -49.77 -9.99
CA SER A 223 15.97 -48.57 -9.14
C SER A 223 16.99 -47.62 -9.78
N ASP A 224 17.94 -48.16 -10.55
CA ASP A 224 19.02 -47.36 -11.14
C ASP A 224 18.56 -46.58 -12.40
N ILE A 225 17.69 -47.22 -13.19
CA ILE A 225 17.06 -46.57 -14.37
C ILE A 225 16.07 -45.51 -13.91
N THR A 226 15.28 -45.79 -12.90
CA THR A 226 14.32 -44.82 -12.30
C THR A 226 15.08 -43.64 -11.70
N ALA A 227 16.16 -43.86 -10.96
CA ALA A 227 16.98 -42.79 -10.36
C ALA A 227 17.69 -41.92 -11.41
N ARG A 228 18.02 -42.48 -12.57
CA ARG A 228 18.63 -41.70 -13.68
C ARG A 228 17.58 -40.91 -14.46
N GLN A 229 16.42 -41.48 -14.70
CA GLN A 229 15.26 -40.76 -15.25
C GLN A 229 14.83 -39.62 -14.35
N GLU A 230 14.74 -39.83 -13.04
CA GLU A 230 14.43 -38.80 -12.05
C GLU A 230 15.45 -37.69 -12.06
N ARG A 231 16.76 -37.94 -12.23
CA ARG A 231 17.77 -36.86 -12.32
C ARG A 231 17.65 -36.02 -13.58
N ALA A 232 17.31 -36.63 -14.72
CA ALA A 232 17.12 -35.89 -15.97
C ALA A 232 15.83 -35.04 -15.95
N VAL A 233 14.72 -35.63 -15.50
CA VAL A 233 13.44 -34.97 -15.36
C VAL A 233 13.52 -33.86 -14.30
N ASN A 234 14.26 -34.06 -13.21
CA ASN A 234 14.41 -33.09 -12.13
C ASN A 234 15.03 -31.76 -12.59
N ARG A 235 16.01 -31.79 -13.50
CA ARG A 235 16.60 -30.57 -14.06
C ARG A 235 15.56 -29.76 -14.85
N VAL A 236 14.77 -30.43 -15.69
CA VAL A 236 13.72 -29.75 -16.48
C VAL A 236 12.57 -29.30 -15.58
N ALA A 237 12.15 -30.13 -14.62
CA ALA A 237 11.13 -29.77 -13.65
C ALA A 237 11.53 -28.53 -12.83
N ASN A 238 12.79 -28.45 -12.39
CA ASN A 238 13.30 -27.28 -11.67
C ASN A 238 13.33 -26.01 -12.56
N ALA A 239 13.74 -26.13 -13.81
CA ALA A 239 13.73 -24.99 -14.73
C ALA A 239 12.31 -24.49 -15.01
N LEU A 240 11.34 -25.39 -15.22
CA LEU A 240 9.94 -25.06 -15.39
C LEU A 240 9.34 -24.43 -14.12
N ALA A 241 9.68 -24.98 -12.94
CA ALA A 241 9.25 -24.42 -11.66
C ALA A 241 9.80 -23.00 -11.44
N GLN A 242 11.07 -22.75 -11.76
CA GLN A 242 11.65 -21.39 -11.71
C GLN A 242 10.96 -20.43 -12.67
N SER A 243 10.65 -20.89 -13.90
CA SER A 243 9.91 -20.08 -14.87
C SER A 243 8.50 -19.75 -14.37
N ALA A 244 7.83 -20.71 -13.74
CA ALA A 244 6.52 -20.50 -13.12
C ALA A 244 6.59 -19.51 -11.95
N GLU A 245 7.64 -19.55 -11.14
CA GLU A 245 7.87 -18.58 -10.05
C GLU A 245 8.13 -17.17 -10.57
N TYR A 246 8.90 -17.04 -11.65
CA TYR A 246 9.14 -15.76 -12.27
C TYR A 246 7.85 -15.11 -12.79
N LEU A 247 6.97 -15.88 -13.43
CA LEU A 247 5.67 -15.40 -13.89
C LEU A 247 4.75 -15.06 -12.72
N ALA A 248 4.74 -15.86 -11.66
CA ALA A 248 3.98 -15.57 -10.45
C ALA A 248 4.43 -14.24 -9.83
N ALA A 249 5.74 -14.02 -9.69
CA ALA A 249 6.31 -12.79 -9.18
C ALA A 249 5.93 -11.56 -10.04
N PHE A 250 5.86 -11.70 -11.36
CA PHE A 250 5.37 -10.64 -12.24
C PHE A 250 3.91 -10.28 -11.95
N PHE A 251 3.01 -11.27 -11.83
CA PHE A 251 1.60 -11.01 -11.52
C PHE A 251 1.42 -10.45 -10.11
N ASP A 252 2.21 -10.91 -9.13
CA ASP A 252 2.21 -10.36 -7.78
C ASP A 252 2.62 -8.89 -7.76
N LEU A 253 3.68 -8.53 -8.50
CA LEU A 253 4.12 -7.15 -8.62
C LEU A 253 3.06 -6.29 -9.33
N LEU A 254 2.51 -6.77 -10.45
CA LEU A 254 1.45 -6.08 -11.18
C LEU A 254 0.21 -5.88 -10.30
N ARG A 255 -0.19 -6.92 -9.55
CA ARG A 255 -1.29 -6.84 -8.58
C ARG A 255 -1.03 -5.80 -7.51
N LYS A 256 0.17 -5.81 -6.91
CA LYS A 256 0.55 -4.86 -5.86
C LYS A 256 0.53 -3.41 -6.38
N GLU A 257 1.09 -3.15 -7.56
CA GLU A 257 1.09 -1.81 -8.10
C GLU A 257 -0.30 -1.33 -8.53
N LEU A 258 -1.11 -2.19 -9.13
CA LEU A 258 -2.51 -1.89 -9.44
C LEU A 258 -3.34 -1.70 -8.16
N ALA A 259 -3.08 -2.44 -7.09
CA ALA A 259 -3.80 -2.35 -5.83
C ALA A 259 -3.80 -0.95 -5.24
N PHE A 260 -2.70 -0.21 -5.37
CA PHE A 260 -2.63 1.19 -4.95
C PHE A 260 -3.68 2.05 -5.68
N TYR A 261 -3.75 1.93 -6.99
CA TYR A 261 -4.67 2.72 -7.81
C TYR A 261 -6.12 2.28 -7.66
N ILE A 262 -6.36 0.98 -7.53
CA ILE A 262 -7.70 0.46 -7.20
C ILE A 262 -8.13 0.95 -5.81
N GLY A 263 -7.21 1.06 -4.87
CA GLY A 263 -7.46 1.72 -3.58
C GLY A 263 -7.90 3.17 -3.75
N GLY A 264 -7.17 3.95 -4.55
CA GLY A 264 -7.55 5.33 -4.89
C GLY A 264 -8.93 5.43 -5.55
N LEU A 265 -9.23 4.54 -6.52
CA LEU A 265 -10.55 4.45 -7.17
C LEU A 265 -11.66 4.13 -6.16
N ARG A 266 -11.46 3.11 -5.32
CA ARG A 266 -12.44 2.72 -4.29
C ARG A 266 -12.69 3.84 -3.28
N PHE A 267 -11.63 4.57 -2.90
CA PHE A 267 -11.77 5.74 -2.05
C PHE A 267 -12.72 6.78 -2.67
N THR A 268 -12.48 7.17 -3.91
CA THR A 268 -13.32 8.18 -4.59
C THR A 268 -14.78 7.74 -4.72
N GLN A 269 -15.01 6.48 -5.10
CA GLN A 269 -16.35 5.92 -5.22
C GLN A 269 -17.08 5.92 -3.87
N LYS A 270 -16.43 5.47 -2.79
CA LYS A 270 -17.02 5.45 -1.46
C LYS A 270 -17.29 6.84 -0.89
N MET A 271 -16.42 7.81 -1.16
CA MET A 271 -16.69 9.19 -0.77
C MET A 271 -17.89 9.76 -1.52
N GLN A 272 -18.03 9.46 -2.82
CA GLN A 272 -19.22 9.84 -3.59
C GLN A 272 -20.51 9.20 -3.04
N GLU A 273 -20.46 7.92 -2.67
CA GLU A 273 -21.60 7.23 -2.03
C GLU A 273 -22.01 7.87 -0.70
N LEU A 274 -21.03 8.39 0.07
CA LEU A 274 -21.28 9.09 1.33
C LEU A 274 -21.64 10.57 1.15
N GLY A 275 -21.67 11.08 -0.08
CA GLY A 275 -21.91 12.51 -0.37
C GLY A 275 -20.75 13.40 0.11
N MET A 276 -19.53 12.85 0.25
CA MET A 276 -18.36 13.59 0.71
C MET A 276 -17.46 14.02 -0.46
N PRO A 277 -16.92 15.23 -0.44
CA PRO A 277 -16.02 15.71 -1.49
C PRO A 277 -14.64 15.02 -1.38
N TRP A 278 -13.97 14.89 -2.51
CA TRP A 278 -12.58 14.46 -2.60
C TRP A 278 -11.86 15.25 -3.69
N CYS A 279 -10.54 15.36 -3.60
CA CYS A 279 -9.74 15.98 -4.66
C CYS A 279 -8.38 15.27 -4.83
N ILE A 280 -7.77 15.48 -6.00
CA ILE A 280 -6.35 15.21 -6.20
C ILE A 280 -5.59 16.39 -5.58
N PRO A 281 -4.72 16.14 -4.59
CA PRO A 281 -4.04 17.21 -3.86
C PRO A 281 -2.98 17.91 -4.71
N VAL A 282 -2.70 19.15 -4.36
CA VAL A 282 -1.58 19.94 -4.90
C VAL A 282 -0.52 20.10 -3.81
N LEU A 283 0.70 19.63 -4.04
CA LEU A 283 1.80 19.86 -3.13
C LEU A 283 2.72 20.96 -3.66
N THR A 284 3.10 21.87 -2.76
CA THR A 284 3.97 23.01 -3.02
C THR A 284 5.36 22.77 -2.43
N ALA A 285 6.32 23.61 -2.80
CA ALA A 285 7.66 23.55 -2.24
C ALA A 285 7.63 23.52 -0.69
N ALA A 286 8.56 22.78 -0.10
CA ALA A 286 8.58 22.54 1.34
C ALA A 286 8.79 23.82 2.20
N ASP A 287 9.31 24.88 1.60
CA ASP A 287 9.56 26.19 2.20
C ASP A 287 8.44 27.20 1.98
N SER A 288 7.37 26.83 1.27
CA SER A 288 6.23 27.73 1.04
C SER A 288 5.50 28.09 2.33
N ASP A 289 5.52 27.19 3.34
CA ASP A 289 4.83 27.32 4.64
C ASP A 289 3.36 27.78 4.52
N SER A 290 2.74 27.52 3.37
CA SER A 290 1.38 27.94 3.05
C SER A 290 0.50 26.73 2.81
N ARG A 291 -0.67 26.76 3.42
CA ARG A 291 -1.67 25.72 3.32
C ARG A 291 -3.04 26.27 2.95
N ARG A 292 -3.75 25.54 2.14
CA ARG A 292 -5.14 25.83 1.82
C ARG A 292 -5.91 24.52 1.73
N TRP A 293 -7.01 24.44 2.42
CA TRP A 293 -7.97 23.35 2.26
C TRP A 293 -9.40 23.86 2.34
N GLU A 294 -10.27 23.18 1.62
CA GLU A 294 -11.71 23.44 1.61
C GLU A 294 -12.41 22.14 1.97
N GLU A 295 -13.24 22.17 3.01
CA GLU A 295 -14.00 21.01 3.52
C GLU A 295 -13.12 19.79 3.85
N LEU A 296 -11.94 20.01 4.48
CA LEU A 296 -11.08 18.93 4.96
C LEU A 296 -11.74 18.16 6.10
N TYR A 297 -11.83 16.84 6.01
CA TYR A 297 -12.49 16.00 7.00
C TYR A 297 -11.69 14.73 7.34
N ASP A 298 -12.05 14.10 8.47
CA ASP A 298 -11.50 12.83 8.92
C ASP A 298 -12.14 11.66 8.15
N VAL A 299 -11.34 11.03 7.29
CA VAL A 299 -11.74 9.89 6.44
C VAL A 299 -12.14 8.68 7.29
N SER A 300 -11.43 8.43 8.40
CA SER A 300 -11.74 7.32 9.28
C SER A 300 -13.10 7.49 9.96
N LEU A 301 -13.44 8.73 10.33
CA LEU A 301 -14.75 9.05 10.91
C LEU A 301 -15.87 8.86 9.90
N ALA A 302 -15.68 9.28 8.64
CA ALA A 302 -16.67 9.10 7.58
C ALA A 302 -16.96 7.60 7.34
N PHE A 303 -15.93 6.76 7.30
CA PHE A 303 -16.11 5.31 7.18
C PHE A 303 -16.75 4.66 8.41
N ARG A 304 -16.41 5.11 9.61
CA ARG A 304 -16.97 4.59 10.87
C ARG A 304 -18.45 4.91 10.96
N ASN A 305 -18.84 6.15 10.68
CA ASN A 305 -20.21 6.59 10.73
C ASN A 305 -21.05 6.14 9.54
N LYS A 306 -20.42 5.78 8.43
CA LYS A 306 -21.08 5.49 7.14
C LYS A 306 -22.03 6.62 6.73
N ALA A 307 -21.63 7.85 6.98
CA ALA A 307 -22.40 9.06 6.73
C ALA A 307 -21.47 10.26 6.49
N ALA A 308 -22.05 11.32 5.96
CA ALA A 308 -21.34 12.59 5.81
C ALA A 308 -20.89 13.15 7.18
N VAL A 309 -19.69 13.73 7.16
CA VAL A 309 -19.05 14.34 8.34
C VAL A 309 -18.72 15.80 8.08
N VAL A 310 -18.48 16.57 9.13
CA VAL A 310 -18.20 18.00 9.02
C VAL A 310 -16.77 18.21 8.51
N GLY A 311 -16.65 18.96 7.41
CA GLY A 311 -15.39 19.42 6.86
C GLY A 311 -15.01 20.82 7.37
N ASN A 312 -13.72 21.10 7.44
CA ASN A 312 -13.15 22.37 7.86
C ASN A 312 -12.46 23.07 6.69
N THR A 313 -12.55 24.41 6.63
CA THR A 313 -11.95 25.23 5.56
C THR A 313 -11.00 26.25 6.18
N LEU A 314 -9.79 26.36 5.62
CA LEU A 314 -8.79 27.33 6.03
C LEU A 314 -7.85 27.70 4.88
N THR A 315 -7.43 28.93 4.86
CA THR A 315 -6.25 29.40 4.14
C THR A 315 -5.27 30.00 5.16
N ALA A 316 -4.06 29.48 5.21
CA ALA A 316 -3.01 29.92 6.11
C ALA A 316 -1.72 30.12 5.32
N GLU A 317 -1.22 31.34 5.31
CA GLU A 317 -0.01 31.73 4.60
C GLU A 317 1.13 31.99 5.59
N HIS A 318 2.30 31.46 5.30
CA HIS A 318 3.51 31.61 6.12
C HIS A 318 3.31 31.21 7.59
N LYS A 319 2.62 30.07 7.82
CA LYS A 319 2.34 29.54 9.15
C LYS A 319 3.04 28.21 9.38
N ARG A 320 3.80 28.15 10.48
CA ARG A 320 4.49 26.91 10.93
C ARG A 320 3.92 26.35 12.22
N LEU A 321 3.19 27.16 12.99
CA LEU A 321 2.55 26.72 14.21
C LEU A 321 1.03 26.92 14.09
N TYR A 322 0.28 25.84 14.29
CA TYR A 322 -1.17 25.86 14.39
C TYR A 322 -1.55 25.48 15.81
N VAL A 323 -2.22 26.38 16.52
CA VAL A 323 -2.71 26.14 17.87
C VAL A 323 -4.22 26.02 17.84
N VAL A 324 -4.73 24.84 18.19
CA VAL A 324 -6.15 24.49 18.12
C VAL A 324 -6.71 24.39 19.53
N THR A 325 -7.68 25.24 19.86
CA THR A 325 -8.30 25.36 21.18
C THR A 325 -9.82 25.22 21.13
N GLY A 326 -10.49 25.36 22.26
CA GLY A 326 -11.94 25.35 22.38
C GLY A 326 -12.48 24.17 23.18
N ALA A 327 -13.80 24.11 23.29
CA ALA A 327 -14.50 23.17 24.16
C ALA A 327 -14.16 21.69 23.88
N ASN A 328 -14.18 20.85 24.92
CA ASN A 328 -14.05 19.41 24.77
C ASN A 328 -15.19 18.85 23.91
N GLN A 329 -14.88 17.78 23.14
CA GLN A 329 -15.77 17.20 22.13
C GLN A 329 -16.17 18.18 20.99
N GLY A 330 -15.45 19.31 20.79
CA GLY A 330 -15.68 20.27 19.71
C GLY A 330 -15.06 19.87 18.36
N GLY A 331 -14.54 18.67 18.20
CA GLY A 331 -13.96 18.19 16.93
C GLY A 331 -12.45 18.45 16.76
N LYS A 332 -11.75 18.95 17.78
CA LYS A 332 -10.31 19.28 17.70
C LYS A 332 -9.43 18.11 17.30
N THR A 333 -9.54 16.96 17.97
CA THR A 333 -8.77 15.73 17.67
C THR A 333 -9.18 15.16 16.30
N THR A 334 -10.45 15.25 15.92
CA THR A 334 -10.94 14.85 14.60
C THR A 334 -10.29 15.68 13.50
N PHE A 335 -10.20 17.01 13.70
CA PHE A 335 -9.47 17.89 12.78
C PHE A 335 -7.98 17.50 12.70
N LEU A 336 -7.31 17.27 13.82
CA LEU A 336 -5.91 16.90 13.84
C LEU A 336 -5.66 15.58 13.07
N ARG A 337 -6.57 14.61 13.20
CA ARG A 337 -6.53 13.38 12.40
C ARG A 337 -6.71 13.66 10.92
N SER A 338 -7.69 14.48 10.54
CA SER A 338 -7.90 14.84 9.13
C SER A 338 -6.68 15.53 8.52
N PHE A 339 -6.00 16.38 9.29
CA PHE A 339 -4.78 17.05 8.87
C PHE A 339 -3.64 16.06 8.60
N GLY A 340 -3.40 15.13 9.51
CA GLY A 340 -2.38 14.09 9.38
C GLY A 340 -2.69 13.09 8.25
N GLN A 341 -3.93 12.62 8.18
CA GLN A 341 -4.40 11.72 7.11
C GLN A 341 -4.21 12.36 5.73
N ALA A 342 -4.64 13.61 5.55
CA ALA A 342 -4.52 14.33 4.29
C ALA A 342 -3.06 14.52 3.87
N GLN A 343 -2.16 14.85 4.80
CA GLN A 343 -0.73 14.97 4.50
C GLN A 343 -0.13 13.65 4.01
N LEU A 344 -0.42 12.54 4.69
CA LEU A 344 0.07 11.21 4.30
C LEU A 344 -0.50 10.77 2.95
N MET A 345 -1.82 10.93 2.76
CA MET A 345 -2.51 10.58 1.50
C MET A 345 -1.99 11.42 0.33
N ALA A 346 -1.82 12.73 0.54
CA ALA A 346 -1.32 13.63 -0.51
C ALA A 346 0.10 13.25 -0.94
N GLN A 347 0.98 12.96 0.00
CA GLN A 347 2.38 12.65 -0.30
C GLN A 347 2.62 11.26 -0.86
N CYS A 348 1.71 10.32 -0.65
CA CYS A 348 1.79 9.03 -1.34
C CYS A 348 1.10 9.03 -2.71
N GLY A 349 0.44 10.12 -3.10
CA GLY A 349 -0.23 10.28 -4.40
C GLY A 349 -1.67 9.78 -4.43
N LEU A 350 -2.31 9.56 -3.28
CA LEU A 350 -3.75 9.27 -3.17
C LEU A 350 -4.60 10.55 -3.24
N PRO A 351 -5.88 10.43 -3.64
CA PRO A 351 -6.85 11.50 -3.43
C PRO A 351 -7.03 11.74 -1.93
N VAL A 352 -7.40 12.96 -1.54
CA VAL A 352 -7.63 13.35 -0.14
C VAL A 352 -9.09 13.67 0.13
N GLY A 353 -9.50 13.52 1.38
CA GLY A 353 -10.83 13.84 1.88
C GLY A 353 -11.02 15.34 2.07
N ALA A 354 -11.13 16.07 0.96
CA ALA A 354 -11.37 17.50 0.93
C ALA A 354 -11.92 17.91 -0.43
N LYS A 355 -12.60 19.04 -0.53
CA LYS A 355 -13.02 19.63 -1.81
C LYS A 355 -11.85 20.26 -2.58
N ALA A 356 -10.89 20.83 -1.85
CA ALA A 356 -9.61 21.30 -2.37
C ALA A 356 -8.53 21.14 -1.29
N TYR A 357 -7.31 20.81 -1.68
CA TYR A 357 -6.20 20.66 -0.76
C TYR A 357 -4.88 21.08 -1.41
N THR A 358 -4.21 22.03 -0.77
CA THR A 358 -2.86 22.48 -1.12
C THR A 358 -2.03 22.52 0.15
N ALA A 359 -0.85 21.90 0.13
CA ALA A 359 0.04 21.82 1.27
C ALA A 359 1.50 21.71 0.83
N PRO A 360 2.48 22.09 1.66
CA PRO A 360 3.88 21.88 1.36
C PRO A 360 4.29 20.41 1.54
N TYR A 361 5.35 20.01 0.81
CA TYR A 361 6.00 18.74 1.07
C TYR A 361 6.57 18.67 2.49
N ARG A 362 6.36 17.56 3.18
CA ARG A 362 6.97 17.28 4.50
C ARG A 362 7.75 15.96 4.44
N ARG A 363 8.98 15.96 4.95
CA ARG A 363 9.88 14.80 4.92
C ARG A 363 9.31 13.61 5.70
N ALA A 364 8.81 13.89 6.90
CA ALA A 364 8.16 12.91 7.76
C ALA A 364 7.02 13.56 8.56
N VAL A 365 6.13 12.71 9.07
CA VAL A 365 5.06 13.09 9.99
C VAL A 365 5.27 12.34 11.30
N PHE A 366 5.16 13.04 12.42
CA PHE A 366 5.25 12.48 13.77
C PHE A 366 3.99 12.83 14.55
N THR A 367 3.59 11.94 15.43
CA THR A 367 2.48 12.18 16.36
C THR A 367 2.92 12.02 17.80
N HIS A 368 2.44 12.92 18.65
CA HIS A 368 2.57 12.85 20.09
C HIS A 368 1.18 13.07 20.70
N PHE A 369 0.43 11.98 20.80
CA PHE A 369 -0.93 11.99 21.34
C PHE A 369 -0.90 11.47 22.78
N ARG A 370 -1.64 12.15 23.64
CA ARG A 370 -1.85 11.67 25.01
C ARG A 370 -2.45 10.26 24.97
N GLN A 371 -1.80 9.32 25.66
CA GLN A 371 -2.26 7.93 25.73
C GLN A 371 -3.35 7.79 26.83
N GLU A 372 -4.39 6.99 26.52
CA GLU A 372 -5.38 6.57 27.51
C GLU A 372 -4.75 5.66 28.57
N GLU A 373 -5.43 5.52 29.72
CA GLU A 373 -4.89 4.85 30.90
C GLU A 373 -4.57 3.38 30.69
N ASP A 374 -3.31 3.00 30.85
CA ASP A 374 -2.91 1.63 31.09
C ASP A 374 -2.79 1.41 32.62
N ARG A 375 -3.66 0.54 33.17
CA ARG A 375 -3.79 0.31 34.63
C ARG A 375 -2.57 -0.34 35.28
N PHE A 376 -1.55 -0.72 34.50
CA PHE A 376 -0.36 -1.46 34.98
C PHE A 376 0.95 -0.66 34.95
N LEU A 377 0.91 0.67 34.91
CA LEU A 377 2.08 1.52 34.71
C LEU A 377 2.98 1.62 35.96
N LYS A 378 4.27 1.28 35.76
CA LYS A 378 5.34 1.43 36.80
C LYS A 378 6.05 2.79 36.76
N SER A 379 5.90 3.60 35.69
CA SER A 379 6.49 4.95 35.54
C SER A 379 5.41 6.01 35.50
N GLY A 380 5.74 7.25 35.87
CA GLY A 380 4.82 8.39 35.77
C GLY A 380 4.35 8.64 34.34
N LYS A 381 3.15 9.21 34.18
CA LYS A 381 2.59 9.52 32.84
C LYS A 381 3.46 10.54 32.11
N LEU A 382 3.90 11.57 32.82
CA LEU A 382 4.77 12.62 32.27
C LEU A 382 6.12 12.06 31.81
N ASP A 383 6.72 11.14 32.55
CA ASP A 383 8.00 10.51 32.16
C ASP A 383 7.88 9.82 30.80
N LYS A 384 6.78 9.13 30.54
CA LYS A 384 6.54 8.45 29.25
C LYS A 384 6.28 9.43 28.12
N GLU A 385 5.54 10.50 28.37
CA GLU A 385 5.32 11.56 27.39
C GLU A 385 6.66 12.19 27.00
N LEU A 386 7.52 12.49 27.98
CA LEU A 386 8.85 13.04 27.75
C LEU A 386 9.81 12.05 27.05
N GLU A 387 9.79 10.78 27.45
CA GLU A 387 10.56 9.73 26.78
C GLU A 387 10.16 9.59 25.30
N TRP A 388 8.86 9.60 25.01
CA TRP A 388 8.38 9.54 23.62
C TRP A 388 8.77 10.80 22.85
N MET A 389 8.66 11.98 23.47
CA MET A 389 9.08 13.24 22.85
C MET A 389 10.59 13.25 22.58
N SER A 390 11.41 12.73 23.49
CA SER A 390 12.87 12.59 23.29
C SER A 390 13.17 11.75 22.05
N ARG A 391 12.47 10.62 21.87
CA ARG A 391 12.62 9.77 20.66
C ARG A 391 12.20 10.48 19.37
N ILE A 392 11.17 11.33 19.43
CA ILE A 392 10.80 12.18 18.30
C ILE A 392 11.90 13.20 18.01
N ALA A 393 12.42 13.88 19.04
CA ALA A 393 13.47 14.89 18.94
C ALA A 393 14.75 14.35 18.29
N ASP A 394 15.13 13.10 18.57
CA ASP A 394 16.28 12.44 17.94
C ASP A 394 16.13 12.27 16.42
N GLN A 395 14.92 12.19 15.90
CA GLN A 395 14.63 11.86 14.50
C GLN A 395 14.06 13.02 13.68
N VAL A 396 13.41 13.95 14.35
CA VAL A 396 12.78 15.11 13.69
C VAL A 396 13.85 15.99 13.04
N ARG A 397 13.55 16.52 11.86
CA ARG A 397 14.42 17.40 11.08
C ARG A 397 13.61 18.55 10.50
N CYS A 398 14.31 19.56 10.02
CA CYS A 398 13.70 20.65 9.27
C CYS A 398 12.75 20.12 8.18
N ARG A 399 11.59 20.75 8.00
CA ARG A 399 10.52 20.37 7.06
C ARG A 399 9.77 19.09 7.43
N ASP A 400 9.84 18.64 8.67
CA ASP A 400 8.93 17.62 9.19
C ASP A 400 7.63 18.25 9.71
N LEU A 401 6.64 17.42 9.95
CA LEU A 401 5.37 17.76 10.58
C LEU A 401 5.23 17.02 11.90
N VAL A 402 4.95 17.73 12.98
CA VAL A 402 4.64 17.16 14.29
C VAL A 402 3.20 17.53 14.69
N LEU A 403 2.44 16.51 15.08
CA LEU A 403 1.05 16.64 15.52
C LEU A 403 0.97 16.35 17.02
N PHE A 404 0.61 17.36 17.80
CA PHE A 404 0.39 17.27 19.24
C PHE A 404 -1.09 17.18 19.57
N ASN A 405 -1.50 16.19 20.35
CA ASN A 405 -2.86 16.07 20.84
C ASN A 405 -2.88 15.96 22.37
N GLU A 406 -3.19 17.07 23.03
CA GLU A 406 -3.22 17.20 24.48
C GLU A 406 -1.92 16.76 25.18
N SER A 407 -0.79 17.02 24.52
CA SER A 407 0.55 16.66 25.01
C SER A 407 0.90 17.44 26.28
N PHE A 408 1.65 16.80 27.17
CA PHE A 408 2.14 17.34 28.45
C PHE A 408 1.03 17.75 29.44
N ALA A 409 -0.17 17.24 29.23
CA ALA A 409 -1.32 17.48 30.12
C ALA A 409 -1.39 16.50 31.32
N SER A 410 -0.34 15.70 31.53
CA SER A 410 -0.26 14.73 32.63
C SER A 410 0.32 15.30 33.92
N THR A 411 0.64 16.59 33.94
CA THR A 411 1.10 17.36 35.11
C THR A 411 0.19 18.56 35.36
N ASN A 412 0.59 19.45 36.27
CA ASN A 412 -0.16 20.70 36.49
C ASN A 412 -0.07 21.63 35.28
N GLU A 413 -1.06 22.52 35.13
CA GLU A 413 -1.19 23.37 33.93
C GLU A 413 0.04 24.24 33.68
N ARG A 414 0.64 24.81 34.74
CA ARG A 414 1.81 25.69 34.62
C ARG A 414 3.02 24.95 34.07
N GLU A 415 3.33 23.81 34.67
CA GLU A 415 4.48 22.98 34.28
C GLU A 415 4.30 22.38 32.89
N GLY A 416 3.12 21.82 32.60
CA GLY A 416 2.81 21.25 31.28
C GLY A 416 2.82 22.33 30.19
N SER A 417 2.35 23.54 30.48
CA SER A 417 2.41 24.67 29.55
C SER A 417 3.82 25.14 29.25
N GLU A 418 4.68 25.20 30.27
CA GLU A 418 6.08 25.61 30.11
C GLU A 418 6.86 24.61 29.28
N ILE A 419 6.78 23.31 29.62
CA ILE A 419 7.41 22.21 28.85
C ILE A 419 6.91 22.22 27.41
N GLY A 420 5.60 22.30 27.20
CA GLY A 420 5.00 22.30 25.86
C GLY A 420 5.46 23.50 25.03
N ARG A 421 5.55 24.69 25.65
CA ARG A 421 6.03 25.92 25.01
C ARG A 421 7.47 25.76 24.52
N GLU A 422 8.40 25.41 25.43
CA GLU A 422 9.83 25.26 25.10
C GLU A 422 10.05 24.25 23.98
N ILE A 423 9.42 23.10 24.04
CA ILE A 423 9.52 22.06 22.98
C ILE A 423 8.95 22.57 21.66
N THR A 424 7.79 23.22 21.68
CA THR A 424 7.14 23.74 20.48
C THR A 424 7.98 24.84 19.82
N GLU A 425 8.49 25.79 20.60
CA GLU A 425 9.40 26.84 20.13
C GLU A 425 10.65 26.25 19.48
N ALA A 426 11.34 25.32 20.14
CA ALA A 426 12.52 24.66 19.60
C ALA A 426 12.26 23.92 18.29
N LEU A 427 11.12 23.25 18.16
CA LEU A 427 10.71 22.59 16.92
C LEU A 427 10.48 23.60 15.79
N VAL A 428 9.71 24.67 16.04
CA VAL A 428 9.40 25.70 15.05
C VAL A 428 10.65 26.44 14.60
N GLU A 429 11.55 26.80 15.53
CA GLU A 429 12.85 27.42 15.25
C GLU A 429 13.74 26.50 14.40
N SER A 430 13.64 25.20 14.59
CA SER A 430 14.36 24.19 13.78
C SER A 430 13.72 23.98 12.38
N GLY A 431 12.68 24.74 12.04
CA GLY A 431 11.99 24.65 10.74
C GLY A 431 11.00 23.49 10.61
N VAL A 432 10.53 22.97 11.75
CA VAL A 432 9.48 21.95 11.83
C VAL A 432 8.11 22.63 11.86
N GLU A 433 7.15 22.06 11.15
CA GLU A 433 5.75 22.49 11.25
C GLU A 433 5.07 21.77 12.41
N VAL A 434 4.36 22.51 13.24
CA VAL A 434 3.69 21.97 14.43
C VAL A 434 2.19 22.28 14.38
N VAL A 435 1.36 21.26 14.62
CA VAL A 435 -0.08 21.45 14.85
C VAL A 435 -0.40 20.90 16.24
N SER A 436 -0.78 21.78 17.15
CA SER A 436 -1.02 21.45 18.55
C SER A 436 -2.49 21.66 18.93
N VAL A 437 -3.14 20.58 19.34
CA VAL A 437 -4.43 20.62 20.04
C VAL A 437 -4.15 20.62 21.52
N SER A 438 -4.57 21.69 22.22
CA SER A 438 -4.34 21.81 23.66
C SER A 438 -5.55 22.41 24.36
N HIS A 439 -5.77 21.97 25.60
CA HIS A 439 -6.68 22.58 26.55
C HIS A 439 -5.93 23.41 27.61
N LEU A 440 -4.59 23.38 27.60
CA LEU A 440 -3.76 24.20 28.46
C LEU A 440 -3.79 25.65 28.01
N HIS A 441 -4.50 26.49 28.76
CA HIS A 441 -4.73 27.88 28.40
C HIS A 441 -3.40 28.69 28.36
N MET A 442 -2.54 28.48 29.37
CA MET A 442 -1.24 29.16 29.46
C MET A 442 -0.34 28.82 28.25
N PHE A 443 -0.34 27.55 27.83
CA PHE A 443 0.37 27.13 26.60
C PHE A 443 -0.17 27.85 25.37
N ALA A 444 -1.48 27.81 25.17
CA ALA A 444 -2.07 28.43 23.99
C ALA A 444 -1.86 29.94 23.95
N ALA A 445 -1.94 30.62 25.11
CA ALA A 445 -1.75 32.06 25.22
C ALA A 445 -0.28 32.50 25.01
N SER A 446 0.70 31.61 25.25
CA SER A 446 2.12 31.97 25.18
C SER A 446 2.61 32.38 23.78
N PHE A 447 1.90 32.00 22.73
CA PHE A 447 2.25 32.33 21.35
C PHE A 447 1.45 33.53 20.79
N ARG A 448 0.67 34.27 21.63
CA ARG A 448 -0.09 35.43 21.17
C ARG A 448 0.82 36.49 20.58
N GLY A 449 0.43 37.06 19.44
CA GLY A 449 1.17 38.11 18.74
C GLY A 449 2.45 37.64 18.02
N GLN A 450 2.80 36.35 18.05
CA GLN A 450 3.94 35.85 17.31
C GLN A 450 3.59 35.67 15.83
N GLU A 451 4.48 36.11 14.95
CA GLU A 451 4.37 35.82 13.51
C GLU A 451 4.52 34.34 13.25
N GLY A 452 3.88 33.81 12.20
CA GLY A 452 3.97 32.39 11.88
C GLY A 452 3.03 31.47 12.66
N VAL A 453 2.24 32.01 13.59
CA VAL A 453 1.22 31.27 14.35
C VAL A 453 -0.16 31.44 13.73
N GLN A 454 -0.89 30.34 13.61
CA GLN A 454 -2.31 30.30 13.24
C GLN A 454 -3.11 29.74 14.39
N TYR A 455 -3.98 30.52 14.94
CA TYR A 455 -4.95 30.06 15.94
C TYR A 455 -6.21 29.57 15.28
N LEU A 456 -6.73 28.45 15.77
CA LEU A 456 -8.00 27.84 15.39
C LEU A 456 -8.80 27.54 16.66
N ARG A 457 -10.08 27.86 16.63
CA ARG A 457 -10.98 27.61 17.74
C ARG A 457 -12.18 26.78 17.30
N ALA A 458 -12.54 25.78 18.11
CA ALA A 458 -13.76 25.01 17.88
C ALA A 458 -14.99 25.90 18.07
N GLU A 459 -15.86 25.93 17.05
CA GLU A 459 -17.08 26.72 17.04
C GLU A 459 -18.12 26.14 18.02
N ARG A 460 -18.71 27.00 18.80
CA ARG A 460 -19.81 26.72 19.70
C ARG A 460 -20.90 27.76 19.49
N LEU A 461 -22.13 27.32 19.32
CA LEU A 461 -23.29 28.21 19.24
C LEU A 461 -23.68 28.68 20.65
N GLU A 462 -24.36 29.82 20.73
CA GLU A 462 -24.88 30.34 22.01
C GLU A 462 -25.81 29.35 22.74
N SER A 463 -26.48 28.47 21.99
CA SER A 463 -27.28 27.38 22.51
C SER A 463 -26.46 26.26 23.21
N GLY A 464 -25.12 26.34 23.22
CA GLY A 464 -24.24 25.29 23.69
C GLY A 464 -24.02 24.15 22.67
N GLN A 465 -24.73 24.14 21.53
CA GLN A 465 -24.59 23.14 20.47
C GLN A 465 -23.22 23.31 19.78
N ARG A 466 -22.57 22.20 19.47
CA ARG A 466 -21.29 22.11 18.78
C ARG A 466 -21.50 21.88 17.30
N THR A 467 -20.84 22.68 16.48
CA THR A 467 -20.90 22.56 15.01
C THR A 467 -19.83 21.63 14.46
N PHE A 468 -18.82 21.27 15.28
CA PHE A 468 -17.60 20.55 14.89
C PHE A 468 -16.74 21.30 13.85
N ARG A 469 -17.00 22.60 13.65
CA ARG A 469 -16.20 23.45 12.79
C ARG A 469 -15.14 24.18 13.59
N LEU A 470 -14.02 24.45 12.92
CA LEU A 470 -12.95 25.27 13.43
C LEU A 470 -12.89 26.57 12.61
N PHE A 471 -12.66 27.68 13.29
CA PHE A 471 -12.47 28.97 12.65
C PHE A 471 -11.22 29.67 13.20
N PRO A 472 -10.60 30.58 12.43
CA PRO A 472 -9.51 31.40 12.93
C PRO A 472 -9.96 32.23 14.12
N GLY A 473 -9.26 32.11 15.25
CA GLY A 473 -9.59 32.84 16.47
C GLY A 473 -8.63 32.51 17.60
N GLU A 474 -8.28 33.52 18.39
CA GLU A 474 -7.42 33.36 19.56
C GLU A 474 -8.06 32.51 20.66
N PRO A 475 -7.24 31.92 21.55
CA PRO A 475 -7.75 31.16 22.68
C PRO A 475 -8.62 31.99 23.62
N GLU A 476 -9.73 31.44 24.06
CA GLU A 476 -10.57 32.06 25.11
C GLU A 476 -10.12 31.61 26.50
N ASP A 477 -10.38 32.47 27.49
CA ASP A 477 -9.94 32.24 28.90
C ASP A 477 -10.80 31.21 29.64
N THR A 478 -11.73 30.53 28.98
CA THR A 478 -12.70 29.60 29.59
C THR A 478 -12.60 28.19 29.01
N ALA A 479 -12.63 27.19 29.87
CA ALA A 479 -12.64 25.78 29.50
C ALA A 479 -14.04 25.18 29.30
N TYR A 480 -15.11 25.98 29.41
CA TYR A 480 -16.52 25.58 29.26
C TYR A 480 -16.96 24.38 30.12
N GLY A 481 -16.33 24.15 31.26
CA GLY A 481 -16.76 23.14 32.25
C GLY A 481 -18.16 23.40 32.79
N GLU A 482 -18.56 24.66 32.78
CA GLU A 482 -19.91 25.10 33.20
C GLU A 482 -21.03 24.51 32.33
N ASP A 483 -20.76 24.28 31.01
CA ASP A 483 -21.74 23.64 30.13
C ASP A 483 -22.02 22.18 30.49
N ILE A 484 -20.97 21.48 30.90
CA ILE A 484 -21.09 20.08 31.31
C ILE A 484 -21.87 20.04 32.65
N TYR A 485 -21.57 20.97 33.55
CA TYR A 485 -22.25 21.11 34.79
C TYR A 485 -23.76 21.38 34.60
N ARG A 486 -24.12 22.40 33.79
CA ARG A 486 -25.51 22.75 33.47
C ARG A 486 -26.26 21.59 32.83
N ARG A 487 -25.62 20.91 31.85
CA ARG A 487 -26.25 19.76 31.19
C ARG A 487 -26.54 18.58 32.14
N ILE A 488 -25.65 18.32 33.12
CA ILE A 488 -25.79 17.20 34.04
C ILE A 488 -26.73 17.54 35.18
N PHE A 489 -26.66 18.76 35.72
CA PHE A 489 -27.33 19.14 36.96
C PHE A 489 -28.56 20.02 36.75
N GLU A 490 -28.66 20.74 35.63
CA GLU A 490 -29.78 21.65 35.36
C GLU A 490 -30.70 21.13 34.25
N GLY A 491 -30.35 20.03 33.58
CA GLY A 491 -31.23 19.35 32.62
C GLY A 491 -31.52 20.13 31.33
N GLN A 492 -30.63 21.07 30.96
CA GLN A 492 -30.75 21.87 29.76
C GLN A 492 -29.82 21.38 28.62
#